data_8672fc54b7d9bae880797f04b1a2aad7
#
_entry.id   8672fc54b7d9bae880797f04b1a2aad7
#
_cell.length_a   1.000
_cell.length_b   1.000
_cell.length_c   1.000
_cell.angle_alpha   90.00
_cell.angle_beta   90.00
_cell.angle_gamma   90.00
#
_symmetry.space_group_name_H-M   'P 1'
#
loop_
_entity.id
_entity.type
_entity.pdbx_description
1 polymer ?
#
loop_
_entity_poly.entity_id
_entity_poly.type
_entity_poly.pdbx_seq_one_letter_code
_entity_poly.pdbx_strand_id
1 'polypeptide(L)'
;MSSFKEEISKRRTFAIISHPDAGKTTLTEKLLLYGGAINLAGSVKGKRTAKHAVSDWMEIEKQRGISVTSSVLQFKYNGYCINILDTPGHEDFSEDTYRTLMAGESAVMVIDGSKGVEKQTIKLFKVCVMRNIPIITFINKMDRDAKNSFDLLEDIENVLGIHTYPVNWPIGSGKEFKGVYDRNSKKILAFTANNGQKEVEKKELTLDDPALEDTIGYYHKQDLFDEIELLDGAGDEFDLEAVRNGQLTPVFFGSALTNFGVEPFLEQFLQLTTPPLPRETVDEKVEPMSDFFSAFVFKIQANMNKAHRDRVAFMRICSGKFEKNMEVFHVQGNKKMRLSQPQQIMAQEREIVDETYAGDIIGVFDPGIFSIGDTICSPGHKVQFRGIPTFAPEHFALVRQKDTMKRKQFIKGTSQIAQEGAIQIFQELDAGMEEVIVGVVGVLQFDVLKYRLQNEYNCDIIMETLPYEFIRWIVNDDLDPKTLDLASDTKKIQDLKGNHLLLFTSYWSINWALEHNKGLELAEFGTN
;
A
#
# COMPACT_ATOMS: atom_id res chain seq x y z
N MET A 1 26.08 -11.97 -18.63
CA MET A 1 25.18 -12.17 -17.48
C MET A 1 25.43 -11.08 -16.46
N SER A 2 24.41 -10.40 -16.03
CA SER A 2 24.48 -9.37 -14.97
C SER A 2 24.98 -10.01 -13.67
N SER A 3 25.81 -9.30 -12.89
CA SER A 3 26.27 -9.83 -11.61
C SER A 3 25.14 -9.85 -10.59
N PHE A 4 25.20 -10.72 -9.58
CA PHE A 4 24.23 -10.78 -8.49
C PHE A 4 23.94 -9.40 -7.87
N LYS A 5 25.00 -8.62 -7.62
CA LYS A 5 24.88 -7.26 -7.07
C LYS A 5 24.19 -6.29 -8.03
N GLU A 6 24.47 -6.41 -9.32
CA GLU A 6 23.89 -5.57 -10.36
C GLU A 6 22.38 -5.85 -10.48
N GLU A 7 21.96 -7.13 -10.37
CA GLU A 7 20.56 -7.48 -10.38
C GLU A 7 19.79 -6.86 -9.20
N ILE A 8 20.35 -6.93 -7.98
CA ILE A 8 19.73 -6.30 -6.79
C ILE A 8 19.64 -4.78 -6.96
N SER A 9 20.71 -4.13 -7.46
CA SER A 9 20.76 -2.68 -7.62
C SER A 9 19.74 -2.11 -8.62
N LYS A 10 19.23 -2.93 -9.53
CA LYS A 10 18.21 -2.56 -10.52
C LYS A 10 16.77 -2.61 -9.96
N ARG A 11 16.54 -3.17 -8.76
CA ARG A 11 15.20 -3.31 -8.19
C ARG A 11 14.73 -2.00 -7.58
N ARG A 12 13.47 -1.67 -7.84
CA ARG A 12 12.76 -0.55 -7.24
C ARG A 12 11.39 -1.02 -6.80
N THR A 13 11.13 -0.94 -5.51
CA THR A 13 9.85 -1.36 -4.92
C THR A 13 9.26 -0.19 -4.16
N PHE A 14 8.14 0.32 -4.61
CA PHE A 14 7.50 1.47 -4.02
C PHE A 14 5.99 1.33 -3.93
N ALA A 15 5.42 1.97 -2.94
CA ALA A 15 3.98 2.06 -2.78
C ALA A 15 3.45 3.38 -3.34
N ILE A 16 2.21 3.39 -3.81
CA ILE A 16 1.51 4.61 -4.20
C ILE A 16 0.43 4.89 -3.15
N ILE A 17 0.54 6.03 -2.48
CA ILE A 17 -0.38 6.48 -1.44
C ILE A 17 -1.10 7.76 -1.87
N SER A 18 -2.36 7.89 -1.47
CA SER A 18 -3.15 9.10 -1.76
C SER A 18 -4.44 9.13 -0.96
N HIS A 19 -5.06 10.30 -0.93
CA HIS A 19 -6.50 10.39 -0.63
C HIS A 19 -7.33 9.73 -1.76
N PRO A 20 -8.53 9.19 -1.47
CA PRO A 20 -9.47 8.74 -2.51
C PRO A 20 -9.67 9.80 -3.60
N ASP A 21 -9.77 9.36 -4.84
CA ASP A 21 -9.97 10.21 -6.03
C ASP A 21 -8.81 11.16 -6.41
N ALA A 22 -7.66 11.15 -5.72
CA ALA A 22 -6.50 11.94 -6.14
C ALA A 22 -5.90 11.50 -7.49
N GLY A 23 -6.30 10.34 -8.00
CA GLY A 23 -5.89 9.80 -9.29
C GLY A 23 -4.80 8.74 -9.22
N LYS A 24 -4.65 8.10 -8.06
CA LYS A 24 -3.69 7.01 -7.81
C LYS A 24 -3.79 5.91 -8.86
N THR A 25 -4.94 5.29 -9.01
CA THR A 25 -5.19 4.20 -9.97
C THR A 25 -4.88 4.62 -11.41
N THR A 26 -5.21 5.87 -11.78
CA THR A 26 -4.88 6.41 -13.11
C THR A 26 -3.36 6.51 -13.29
N LEU A 27 -2.63 7.01 -12.29
CA LEU A 27 -1.17 7.11 -12.34
C LEU A 27 -0.55 5.71 -12.43
N THR A 28 -0.99 4.76 -11.61
CA THR A 28 -0.53 3.36 -11.64
C THR A 28 -0.67 2.75 -13.04
N GLU A 29 -1.83 2.91 -13.66
CA GLU A 29 -2.06 2.39 -15.02
C GLU A 29 -1.17 3.07 -16.08
N LYS A 30 -0.89 4.35 -15.92
CA LYS A 30 0.03 5.05 -16.84
C LYS A 30 1.46 4.58 -16.69
N LEU A 31 1.92 4.33 -15.46
CA LEU A 31 3.24 3.74 -15.21
C LEU A 31 3.36 2.34 -15.86
N LEU A 32 2.33 1.51 -15.74
CA LEU A 32 2.27 0.20 -16.41
C LEU A 32 2.26 0.32 -17.95
N LEU A 33 1.57 1.33 -18.47
CA LEU A 33 1.53 1.60 -19.92
C LEU A 33 2.92 1.98 -20.44
N TYR A 34 3.64 2.87 -19.78
CA TYR A 34 5.01 3.24 -20.13
C TYR A 34 5.97 2.06 -20.00
N GLY A 35 5.79 1.22 -18.99
CA GLY A 35 6.52 -0.03 -18.83
C GLY A 35 6.20 -1.11 -19.89
N GLY A 36 5.21 -0.87 -20.75
CA GLY A 36 4.78 -1.85 -21.75
C GLY A 36 4.04 -3.06 -21.18
N ALA A 37 3.71 -3.02 -19.88
CA ALA A 37 3.00 -4.11 -19.20
C ALA A 37 1.51 -4.18 -19.58
N ILE A 38 0.93 -3.08 -20.05
CA ILE A 38 -0.42 -3.00 -20.61
C ILE A 38 -0.40 -2.24 -21.94
N ASN A 39 -1.27 -2.63 -22.87
CA ASN A 39 -1.33 -2.02 -24.18
C ASN A 39 -2.21 -0.76 -24.25
N LEU A 40 -3.16 -0.62 -23.31
CA LEU A 40 -4.07 0.52 -23.22
C LEU A 40 -4.48 0.72 -21.77
N ALA A 41 -4.24 1.92 -21.22
CA ALA A 41 -4.73 2.27 -19.91
C ALA A 41 -6.26 2.42 -19.92
N GLY A 42 -6.94 1.84 -18.93
CA GLY A 42 -8.37 2.01 -18.73
C GLY A 42 -8.68 3.45 -18.36
N SER A 43 -9.70 4.03 -18.96
CA SER A 43 -10.24 5.31 -18.52
C SER A 43 -11.11 5.08 -17.30
N VAL A 44 -10.70 5.56 -16.14
CA VAL A 44 -11.49 5.48 -14.88
C VAL A 44 -12.78 6.32 -14.96
N LYS A 45 -12.95 7.12 -16.01
CA LYS A 45 -14.14 7.91 -16.25
C LYS A 45 -14.94 7.40 -17.45
N GLY A 46 -15.99 6.64 -17.17
CA GLY A 46 -17.04 6.42 -18.14
C GLY A 46 -17.94 5.26 -17.77
N LYS A 47 -19.16 5.55 -17.36
CA LYS A 47 -20.24 4.59 -17.14
C LYS A 47 -20.58 3.69 -18.35
N ARG A 48 -19.77 3.69 -19.42
CA ARG A 48 -20.11 3.02 -20.70
C ARG A 48 -18.99 2.24 -21.40
N THR A 49 -17.78 2.14 -20.85
CA THR A 49 -16.74 1.27 -21.44
C THR A 49 -16.28 0.25 -20.40
N ALA A 50 -16.48 -1.01 -20.71
CA ALA A 50 -16.29 -2.18 -19.84
C ALA A 50 -14.80 -2.55 -19.62
N LYS A 51 -13.89 -1.57 -19.44
CA LYS A 51 -12.51 -1.82 -19.03
C LYS A 51 -12.29 -1.19 -17.66
N HIS A 52 -12.24 -2.07 -16.66
CA HIS A 52 -11.88 -1.70 -15.30
C HIS A 52 -10.35 -1.60 -15.18
N ALA A 53 -9.88 -0.89 -14.15
CA ALA A 53 -8.46 -0.78 -13.84
C ALA A 53 -7.83 -2.16 -13.60
N VAL A 54 -6.57 -2.33 -13.99
CA VAL A 54 -5.82 -3.59 -13.81
C VAL A 54 -5.63 -3.90 -12.33
N SER A 55 -5.51 -2.86 -11.49
CA SER A 55 -5.39 -2.97 -10.05
C SER A 55 -6.68 -3.41 -9.34
N ASP A 56 -7.85 -3.09 -9.90
CA ASP A 56 -9.16 -3.40 -9.31
C ASP A 56 -9.69 -4.73 -9.86
N TRP A 57 -9.24 -5.83 -9.27
CA TRP A 57 -9.58 -7.16 -9.76
C TRP A 57 -10.84 -7.76 -9.13
N MET A 58 -11.21 -7.32 -7.92
CA MET A 58 -12.43 -7.77 -7.25
C MET A 58 -13.69 -7.15 -7.88
N GLU A 59 -14.74 -7.94 -7.99
CA GLU A 59 -16.01 -7.46 -8.55
C GLU A 59 -16.64 -6.35 -7.69
N ILE A 60 -16.45 -6.39 -6.37
CA ILE A 60 -16.93 -5.33 -5.48
C ILE A 60 -16.17 -4.01 -5.69
N GLU A 61 -14.88 -4.05 -6.00
CA GLU A 61 -14.08 -2.88 -6.36
C GLU A 61 -14.62 -2.22 -7.64
N LYS A 62 -14.91 -3.05 -8.65
CA LYS A 62 -15.48 -2.61 -9.92
C LYS A 62 -16.87 -1.99 -9.77
N GLN A 63 -17.71 -2.60 -8.94
CA GLN A 63 -19.07 -2.11 -8.70
C GLN A 63 -19.10 -0.80 -7.93
N ARG A 64 -18.20 -0.63 -6.95
CA ARG A 64 -18.15 0.55 -6.09
C ARG A 64 -17.20 1.64 -6.60
N GLY A 65 -16.26 1.29 -7.49
CA GLY A 65 -15.25 2.20 -8.02
C GLY A 65 -14.20 2.63 -6.99
N ILE A 66 -13.97 1.79 -5.96
CA ILE A 66 -12.95 2.00 -4.92
C ILE A 66 -12.10 0.74 -4.78
N SER A 67 -10.79 0.90 -4.64
CA SER A 67 -9.88 -0.20 -4.33
C SER A 67 -10.06 -0.62 -2.86
N VAL A 68 -10.24 -1.91 -2.65
CA VAL A 68 -10.49 -2.53 -1.32
C VAL A 68 -9.23 -3.23 -0.81
N THR A 69 -8.44 -3.80 -1.72
CA THR A 69 -7.21 -4.51 -1.41
C THR A 69 -6.03 -3.93 -2.17
N SER A 70 -4.84 -4.04 -1.58
CA SER A 70 -3.61 -3.69 -2.29
C SER A 70 -3.35 -4.65 -3.45
N SER A 71 -2.75 -4.15 -4.51
CA SER A 71 -2.29 -4.94 -5.65
C SER A 71 -0.79 -4.84 -5.81
N VAL A 72 -0.16 -5.95 -6.20
CA VAL A 72 1.27 -5.99 -6.56
C VAL A 72 1.37 -6.04 -8.07
N LEU A 73 2.07 -5.09 -8.67
CA LEU A 73 2.21 -4.95 -10.11
C LEU A 73 3.69 -4.83 -10.45
N GLN A 74 4.15 -5.57 -11.43
CA GLN A 74 5.58 -5.64 -11.78
C GLN A 74 5.77 -5.37 -13.27
N PHE A 75 6.86 -4.70 -13.61
CA PHE A 75 7.27 -4.48 -15.00
C PHE A 75 8.76 -4.11 -15.08
N LYS A 76 9.31 -4.12 -16.31
CA LYS A 76 10.67 -3.68 -16.58
C LYS A 76 10.63 -2.36 -17.36
N TYR A 77 11.48 -1.41 -16.98
CA TYR A 77 11.60 -0.13 -17.64
C TYR A 77 13.03 0.39 -17.55
N ASN A 78 13.64 0.80 -18.67
CA ASN A 78 15.01 1.35 -18.75
C ASN A 78 16.05 0.56 -17.93
N GLY A 79 15.97 -0.77 -17.97
CA GLY A 79 16.89 -1.67 -17.26
C GLY A 79 16.58 -1.89 -15.77
N TYR A 80 15.59 -1.20 -15.21
CA TYR A 80 15.10 -1.42 -13.85
C TYR A 80 14.02 -2.51 -13.82
N CYS A 81 13.97 -3.24 -12.70
CA CYS A 81 12.87 -4.12 -12.34
C CYS A 81 12.01 -3.39 -11.30
N ILE A 82 10.80 -3.07 -11.66
CA ILE A 82 9.91 -2.21 -10.89
C ILE A 82 8.79 -3.02 -10.28
N ASN A 83 8.58 -2.86 -8.97
CA ASN A 83 7.46 -3.41 -8.22
C ASN A 83 6.63 -2.26 -7.67
N ILE A 84 5.40 -2.10 -8.16
CA ILE A 84 4.43 -1.15 -7.63
C ILE A 84 3.53 -1.87 -6.63
N LEU A 85 3.40 -1.27 -5.47
CA LEU A 85 2.44 -1.64 -4.45
C LEU A 85 1.28 -0.62 -4.50
N ASP A 86 0.23 -0.96 -5.23
CA ASP A 86 -0.96 -0.10 -5.34
C ASP A 86 -1.84 -0.33 -4.11
N THR A 87 -1.98 0.69 -3.26
CA THR A 87 -2.67 0.60 -1.97
C THR A 87 -4.11 1.09 -2.04
N PRO A 88 -5.04 0.61 -1.20
CA PRO A 88 -6.37 1.23 -1.09
C PRO A 88 -6.26 2.70 -0.67
N GLY A 89 -7.08 3.56 -1.29
CA GLY A 89 -7.12 4.98 -0.91
C GLY A 89 -8.06 5.27 0.27
N HIS A 90 -9.01 4.38 0.56
CA HIS A 90 -10.02 4.61 1.59
C HIS A 90 -9.50 4.26 2.99
N GLU A 91 -9.87 5.07 4.00
CA GLU A 91 -9.39 4.92 5.38
C GLU A 91 -9.79 3.59 6.03
N ASP A 92 -10.92 3.01 5.66
CA ASP A 92 -11.40 1.73 6.16
C ASP A 92 -10.43 0.55 5.84
N PHE A 93 -9.54 0.73 4.87
CA PHE A 93 -8.55 -0.27 4.46
C PHE A 93 -7.12 0.14 4.81
N SER A 94 -6.94 1.04 5.78
CA SER A 94 -5.63 1.55 6.20
C SER A 94 -4.69 0.47 6.72
N GLU A 95 -5.21 -0.60 7.33
CA GLU A 95 -4.40 -1.72 7.80
C GLU A 95 -3.74 -2.49 6.63
N ASP A 96 -4.45 -2.74 5.52
CA ASP A 96 -3.87 -3.35 4.33
C ASP A 96 -2.82 -2.44 3.68
N THR A 97 -3.08 -1.13 3.66
CA THR A 97 -2.11 -0.13 3.21
C THR A 97 -0.85 -0.15 4.07
N TYR A 98 -0.98 -0.19 5.39
CA TYR A 98 0.15 -0.25 6.31
C TYR A 98 1.00 -1.50 6.07
N ARG A 99 0.39 -2.69 6.00
CA ARG A 99 1.09 -3.96 5.72
C ARG A 99 1.83 -3.92 4.39
N THR A 100 1.20 -3.34 3.39
CA THR A 100 1.77 -3.21 2.05
C THR A 100 2.95 -2.24 2.02
N LEU A 101 2.87 -1.13 2.75
CA LEU A 101 3.98 -0.18 2.92
C LEU A 101 5.21 -0.85 3.55
N MET A 102 5.03 -1.87 4.40
CA MET A 102 6.15 -2.64 4.96
C MET A 102 7.01 -3.34 3.89
N ALA A 103 6.45 -3.64 2.73
CA ALA A 103 7.17 -4.28 1.63
C ALA A 103 7.87 -3.26 0.69
N GLY A 104 7.55 -1.96 0.80
CA GLY A 104 8.13 -0.89 -0.02
C GLY A 104 9.48 -0.38 0.50
N GLU A 105 10.25 0.26 -0.40
CA GLU A 105 11.48 1.00 -0.07
C GLU A 105 11.27 2.51 -0.17
N SER A 106 10.24 2.95 -0.89
CA SER A 106 9.83 4.34 -1.04
C SER A 106 8.33 4.44 -1.27
N ALA A 107 7.79 5.64 -1.21
CA ALA A 107 6.38 5.90 -1.51
C ALA A 107 6.24 7.06 -2.50
N VAL A 108 5.28 6.94 -3.41
CA VAL A 108 4.77 8.04 -4.24
C VAL A 108 3.51 8.55 -3.59
N MET A 109 3.54 9.78 -3.11
CA MET A 109 2.39 10.48 -2.55
C MET A 109 1.70 11.27 -3.66
N VAL A 110 0.46 10.89 -3.99
CA VAL A 110 -0.32 11.56 -5.04
C VAL A 110 -1.27 12.56 -4.40
N ILE A 111 -1.15 13.83 -4.80
CA ILE A 111 -1.97 14.94 -4.32
C ILE A 111 -2.81 15.49 -5.48
N ASP A 112 -4.07 15.80 -5.23
CA ASP A 112 -4.95 16.50 -6.18
C ASP A 112 -4.61 17.98 -6.20
N GLY A 113 -4.11 18.51 -7.32
CA GLY A 113 -3.72 19.92 -7.47
C GLY A 113 -4.84 20.91 -7.20
N SER A 114 -6.11 20.51 -7.33
CA SER A 114 -7.25 21.36 -7.00
C SER A 114 -7.59 21.41 -5.51
N LYS A 115 -7.18 20.39 -4.74
CA LYS A 115 -7.55 20.24 -3.33
C LYS A 115 -6.38 20.48 -2.37
N GLY A 116 -5.16 20.05 -2.73
CA GLY A 116 -4.00 20.05 -1.86
C GLY A 116 -3.97 18.83 -0.94
N VAL A 117 -3.39 18.98 0.24
CA VAL A 117 -3.22 17.87 1.21
C VAL A 117 -4.55 17.55 1.90
N GLU A 118 -4.99 16.31 1.79
CA GLU A 118 -6.27 15.83 2.34
C GLU A 118 -6.04 14.86 3.51
N LYS A 119 -7.06 14.64 4.35
CA LYS A 119 -6.97 13.89 5.62
C LYS A 119 -6.31 12.51 5.51
N GLN A 120 -6.66 11.73 4.48
CA GLN A 120 -6.07 10.39 4.32
C GLN A 120 -4.60 10.46 3.93
N THR A 121 -4.21 11.45 3.14
CA THR A 121 -2.81 11.70 2.81
C THR A 121 -1.98 11.93 4.07
N ILE A 122 -2.49 12.72 5.04
CA ILE A 122 -1.82 12.98 6.32
C ILE A 122 -1.61 11.68 7.12
N LYS A 123 -2.64 10.82 7.20
CA LYS A 123 -2.56 9.55 7.91
C LYS A 123 -1.48 8.64 7.30
N LEU A 124 -1.48 8.49 5.98
CA LEU A 124 -0.54 7.63 5.25
C LEU A 124 0.89 8.18 5.28
N PHE A 125 1.04 9.51 5.19
CA PHE A 125 2.31 10.20 5.36
C PHE A 125 2.95 9.88 6.72
N LYS A 126 2.18 9.97 7.82
CA LYS A 126 2.66 9.63 9.16
C LYS A 126 3.16 8.19 9.25
N VAL A 127 2.49 7.26 8.58
CA VAL A 127 2.94 5.86 8.50
C VAL A 127 4.29 5.75 7.80
N CYS A 128 4.49 6.45 6.69
CA CYS A 128 5.77 6.48 5.98
C CYS A 128 6.89 7.05 6.85
N VAL A 129 6.64 8.17 7.54
CA VAL A 129 7.61 8.80 8.46
C VAL A 129 7.99 7.85 9.60
N MET A 130 7.01 7.22 10.26
CA MET A 130 7.27 6.25 11.33
C MET A 130 8.15 5.07 10.87
N ARG A 131 8.17 4.79 9.58
CA ARG A 131 8.91 3.69 8.97
C ARG A 131 10.17 4.13 8.24
N ASN A 132 10.51 5.41 8.28
CA ASN A 132 11.63 6.00 7.54
C ASN A 132 11.57 5.66 6.04
N ILE A 133 10.36 5.67 5.46
CA ILE A 133 10.13 5.44 4.03
C ILE A 133 10.25 6.78 3.31
N PRO A 134 11.22 6.97 2.40
CA PRO A 134 11.34 8.19 1.59
C PRO A 134 10.08 8.43 0.76
N ILE A 135 9.65 9.69 0.69
CA ILE A 135 8.42 10.08 0.00
C ILE A 135 8.77 10.98 -1.16
N ILE A 136 8.21 10.68 -2.34
CA ILE A 136 8.28 11.51 -3.53
C ILE A 136 6.85 11.93 -3.86
N THR A 137 6.61 13.21 -4.02
CA THR A 137 5.28 13.78 -4.20
C THR A 137 4.97 13.99 -5.69
N PHE A 138 3.80 13.56 -6.12
CA PHE A 138 3.25 13.85 -7.45
C PHE A 138 1.96 14.64 -7.33
N ILE A 139 2.00 15.93 -7.68
CA ILE A 139 0.82 16.80 -7.75
C ILE A 139 0.13 16.55 -9.09
N ASN A 140 -1.00 15.87 -9.01
CA ASN A 140 -1.76 15.36 -10.13
C ASN A 140 -2.92 16.28 -10.51
N LYS A 141 -3.47 16.08 -11.68
CA LYS A 141 -4.65 16.77 -12.21
C LYS A 141 -4.41 18.24 -12.57
N MET A 142 -3.19 18.57 -13.00
CA MET A 142 -2.89 19.89 -13.51
C MET A 142 -3.68 20.25 -14.79
N ASP A 143 -4.35 19.27 -15.42
CA ASP A 143 -5.32 19.44 -16.50
C ASP A 143 -6.65 20.05 -16.05
N ARG A 144 -6.81 20.34 -14.76
CA ARG A 144 -7.97 21.02 -14.16
C ARG A 144 -7.51 22.30 -13.49
N ASP A 145 -8.47 23.15 -13.13
CA ASP A 145 -8.19 24.35 -12.35
C ASP A 145 -7.56 23.95 -11.01
N ALA A 146 -6.25 24.07 -10.94
CA ALA A 146 -5.45 23.76 -9.76
C ALA A 146 -5.26 25.01 -8.90
N LYS A 147 -4.93 24.82 -7.62
CA LYS A 147 -4.43 25.89 -6.75
C LYS A 147 -3.11 26.43 -7.30
N ASN A 148 -2.71 27.61 -6.86
CA ASN A 148 -1.38 28.13 -7.16
C ASN A 148 -0.29 27.12 -6.74
N SER A 149 0.74 26.97 -7.55
CA SER A 149 1.78 25.95 -7.31
C SER A 149 2.59 26.23 -6.05
N PHE A 150 2.85 27.49 -5.71
CA PHE A 150 3.51 27.85 -4.45
C PHE A 150 2.61 27.54 -3.24
N ASP A 151 1.30 27.84 -3.33
CA ASP A 151 0.35 27.50 -2.25
C ASP A 151 0.28 25.98 -2.01
N LEU A 152 0.44 25.16 -3.06
CA LEU A 152 0.49 23.70 -2.94
C LEU A 152 1.76 23.21 -2.24
N LEU A 153 2.92 23.82 -2.51
CA LEU A 153 4.16 23.52 -1.79
C LEU A 153 4.04 23.92 -0.31
N GLU A 154 3.56 25.15 -0.05
CA GLU A 154 3.33 25.64 1.31
C GLU A 154 2.33 24.76 2.09
N ASP A 155 1.26 24.28 1.45
CA ASP A 155 0.29 23.35 2.06
C ASP A 155 0.96 22.05 2.46
N ILE A 156 1.83 21.47 1.62
CA ILE A 156 2.61 20.28 1.93
C ILE A 156 3.51 20.52 3.15
N GLU A 157 4.26 21.60 3.16
CA GLU A 157 5.20 21.92 4.23
C GLU A 157 4.50 22.19 5.56
N ASN A 158 3.46 23.02 5.55
CA ASN A 158 2.73 23.40 6.76
C ASN A 158 1.92 22.25 7.35
N VAL A 159 1.28 21.41 6.50
CA VAL A 159 0.40 20.33 6.97
C VAL A 159 1.17 19.07 7.32
N LEU A 160 2.21 18.74 6.54
CA LEU A 160 2.96 17.50 6.72
C LEU A 160 4.26 17.69 7.51
N GLY A 161 4.81 18.93 7.55
CA GLY A 161 6.07 19.22 8.25
C GLY A 161 7.29 18.65 7.53
N ILE A 162 7.27 18.56 6.21
CA ILE A 162 8.35 18.10 5.36
C ILE A 162 8.71 19.18 4.34
N HIS A 163 10.00 19.43 4.14
CA HIS A 163 10.44 20.38 3.12
C HIS A 163 10.13 19.89 1.70
N THR A 164 9.92 20.81 0.77
CA THR A 164 9.61 20.49 -0.63
C THR A 164 10.72 20.95 -1.56
N TYR A 165 11.02 20.12 -2.58
CA TYR A 165 11.88 20.51 -3.71
C TYR A 165 11.14 20.24 -5.02
N PRO A 166 10.61 21.26 -5.70
CA PRO A 166 10.01 21.07 -7.01
C PRO A 166 11.07 20.68 -8.03
N VAL A 167 11.00 19.45 -8.53
CA VAL A 167 11.90 18.91 -9.56
C VAL A 167 11.51 19.43 -10.93
N ASN A 168 10.22 19.56 -11.18
CA ASN A 168 9.67 20.28 -12.32
C ASN A 168 8.70 21.36 -11.88
N TRP A 169 8.42 22.30 -12.77
CA TRP A 169 7.49 23.40 -12.53
C TRP A 169 6.41 23.45 -13.62
N PRO A 170 5.12 23.55 -13.28
CA PRO A 170 4.05 23.52 -14.27
C PRO A 170 3.94 24.84 -15.01
N ILE A 171 3.63 24.77 -16.30
CA ILE A 171 3.38 25.93 -17.15
C ILE A 171 1.88 26.02 -17.39
N GLY A 172 1.23 26.89 -16.63
CA GLY A 172 -0.22 27.02 -16.60
C GLY A 172 -0.92 25.87 -15.87
N SER A 173 -2.25 25.94 -15.81
CA SER A 173 -3.12 24.89 -15.24
C SER A 173 -4.44 24.79 -15.99
N GLY A 174 -5.22 23.74 -15.76
CA GLY A 174 -6.48 23.53 -16.44
C GLY A 174 -6.33 23.33 -17.93
N LYS A 175 -7.10 24.03 -18.72
CA LYS A 175 -7.02 24.01 -20.19
C LYS A 175 -5.73 24.65 -20.73
N GLU A 176 -5.12 25.49 -19.92
CA GLU A 176 -3.88 26.19 -20.24
C GLU A 176 -2.63 25.47 -19.73
N PHE A 177 -2.75 24.24 -19.24
CA PHE A 177 -1.61 23.42 -18.87
C PHE A 177 -0.82 23.01 -20.11
N LYS A 178 0.25 23.75 -20.43
CA LYS A 178 1.05 23.62 -21.64
C LYS A 178 2.20 22.62 -21.52
N GLY A 179 2.70 22.41 -20.29
CA GLY A 179 3.86 21.57 -20.06
C GLY A 179 4.48 21.76 -18.69
N VAL A 180 5.72 21.32 -18.58
CA VAL A 180 6.51 21.52 -17.35
C VAL A 180 7.91 22.00 -17.70
N TYR A 181 8.48 22.83 -16.83
CA TYR A 181 9.90 23.17 -16.83
C TYR A 181 10.64 22.19 -15.92
N ASP A 182 11.59 21.46 -16.44
CA ASP A 182 12.46 20.56 -15.68
C ASP A 182 13.66 21.34 -15.13
N ARG A 183 13.74 21.48 -13.82
CA ARG A 183 14.79 22.28 -13.16
C ARG A 183 16.16 21.63 -13.25
N ASN A 184 16.24 20.29 -13.34
CA ASN A 184 17.51 19.57 -13.42
C ASN A 184 18.18 19.75 -14.79
N SER A 185 17.41 19.53 -15.86
CA SER A 185 17.91 19.66 -17.24
C SER A 185 17.82 21.10 -17.77
N LYS A 186 17.11 21.99 -17.07
CA LYS A 186 16.78 23.37 -17.48
C LYS A 186 16.05 23.41 -18.84
N LYS A 187 15.23 22.41 -19.10
CA LYS A 187 14.45 22.29 -20.33
C LYS A 187 12.96 22.43 -20.05
N ILE A 188 12.27 22.94 -21.03
CA ILE A 188 10.81 22.98 -21.07
C ILE A 188 10.33 21.79 -21.87
N LEU A 189 9.45 21.01 -21.28
CA LEU A 189 8.74 19.91 -21.92
C LEU A 189 7.31 20.39 -22.21
N ALA A 190 7.09 20.88 -23.44
CA ALA A 190 5.77 21.29 -23.88
C ALA A 190 5.02 20.07 -24.43
N PHE A 191 3.76 19.90 -24.02
CA PHE A 191 2.95 18.75 -24.37
C PHE A 191 1.84 19.13 -25.33
N THR A 192 1.64 18.30 -26.35
CA THR A 192 0.50 18.40 -27.26
C THR A 192 -0.49 17.29 -26.95
N ALA A 193 -1.76 17.65 -26.74
CA ALA A 193 -2.81 16.71 -26.40
C ALA A 193 -3.06 15.73 -27.55
N ASN A 194 -2.71 14.46 -27.35
CA ASN A 194 -3.08 13.35 -28.22
C ASN A 194 -4.14 12.48 -27.53
N ASN A 195 -5.27 12.30 -28.19
CA ASN A 195 -6.41 11.53 -27.68
C ASN A 195 -6.04 10.07 -27.37
N GLY A 196 -5.57 9.80 -26.16
CA GLY A 196 -5.48 8.44 -25.61
C GLY A 196 -4.31 7.57 -26.08
N GLN A 197 -3.33 8.11 -26.80
CA GLN A 197 -2.14 7.37 -27.24
C GLN A 197 -1.10 7.24 -26.11
N LYS A 198 -0.24 6.21 -26.21
CA LYS A 198 0.85 5.92 -25.27
C LYS A 198 1.85 7.07 -25.20
N GLU A 199 2.16 7.64 -26.34
CA GLU A 199 3.16 8.70 -26.50
C GLU A 199 2.45 10.04 -26.63
N VAL A 200 2.79 10.98 -25.75
CA VAL A 200 2.45 12.39 -25.86
C VAL A 200 3.54 13.01 -26.72
N GLU A 201 3.15 13.73 -27.77
CA GLU A 201 4.14 14.54 -28.48
C GLU A 201 4.69 15.59 -27.52
N LYS A 202 5.97 15.45 -27.18
CA LYS A 202 6.71 16.40 -26.36
C LYS A 202 7.67 17.19 -27.23
N LYS A 203 7.61 18.51 -27.12
CA LYS A 203 8.58 19.41 -27.71
C LYS A 203 9.51 19.87 -26.59
N GLU A 204 10.80 19.57 -26.74
CA GLU A 204 11.83 20.06 -25.82
C GLU A 204 12.33 21.41 -26.29
N LEU A 205 12.30 22.40 -25.39
CA LEU A 205 12.75 23.77 -25.63
C LEU A 205 13.66 24.20 -24.47
N THR A 206 14.51 25.19 -24.72
CA THR A 206 15.24 25.91 -23.66
C THR A 206 14.55 27.24 -23.38
N LEU A 207 14.91 27.88 -22.27
CA LEU A 207 14.37 29.21 -21.92
C LEU A 207 14.68 30.29 -22.95
N ASP A 208 15.80 30.14 -23.68
CA ASP A 208 16.26 31.07 -24.72
C ASP A 208 15.76 30.70 -26.13
N ASP A 209 14.96 29.62 -26.25
CA ASP A 209 14.48 29.18 -27.58
C ASP A 209 13.51 30.20 -28.17
N PRO A 210 13.77 30.69 -29.40
CA PRO A 210 12.89 31.68 -30.08
C PRO A 210 11.45 31.16 -30.25
N ALA A 211 11.25 29.84 -30.34
CA ALA A 211 9.94 29.24 -30.51
C ALA A 211 9.17 29.06 -29.18
N LEU A 212 9.77 29.44 -28.03
CA LEU A 212 9.17 29.27 -26.72
C LEU A 212 7.84 30.04 -26.61
N GLU A 213 7.86 31.33 -26.98
CA GLU A 213 6.69 32.21 -26.89
C GLU A 213 5.54 31.74 -27.79
N ASP A 214 5.86 31.28 -29.00
CA ASP A 214 4.88 30.70 -29.92
C ASP A 214 4.28 29.40 -29.40
N THR A 215 5.04 28.66 -28.58
CA THR A 215 4.63 27.33 -28.08
C THR A 215 3.77 27.42 -26.81
N ILE A 216 4.17 28.26 -25.84
CA ILE A 216 3.47 28.34 -24.54
C ILE A 216 2.65 29.63 -24.38
N GLY A 217 2.89 30.65 -25.20
CA GLY A 217 2.25 31.97 -25.15
C GLY A 217 3.03 32.97 -24.33
N TYR A 218 2.83 34.26 -24.65
CA TYR A 218 3.56 35.40 -24.05
C TYR A 218 3.39 35.43 -22.51
N TYR A 219 2.16 35.36 -22.01
CA TYR A 219 1.90 35.45 -20.57
C TYR A 219 2.51 34.29 -19.78
N HIS A 220 2.35 33.07 -20.23
CA HIS A 220 2.96 31.90 -19.57
C HIS A 220 4.49 31.93 -19.59
N LYS A 221 5.08 32.55 -20.62
CA LYS A 221 6.52 32.74 -20.65
C LYS A 221 6.97 33.74 -19.57
N GLN A 222 6.28 34.87 -19.42
CA GLN A 222 6.61 35.86 -18.39
C GLN A 222 6.44 35.25 -16.99
N ASP A 223 5.28 34.65 -16.71
CA ASP A 223 5.00 34.02 -15.42
C ASP A 223 6.07 32.97 -15.10
N LEU A 224 6.46 32.11 -16.08
CA LEU A 224 7.48 31.10 -15.89
C LEU A 224 8.84 31.70 -15.49
N PHE A 225 9.27 32.77 -16.11
CA PHE A 225 10.54 33.41 -15.78
C PHE A 225 10.53 34.00 -14.36
N ASP A 226 9.45 34.68 -13.99
CA ASP A 226 9.29 35.28 -12.66
C ASP A 226 9.22 34.16 -11.59
N GLU A 227 8.52 33.06 -11.85
CA GLU A 227 8.40 31.94 -10.94
C GLU A 227 9.72 31.17 -10.79
N ILE A 228 10.50 30.99 -11.86
CA ILE A 228 11.84 30.36 -11.79
C ILE A 228 12.78 31.24 -10.93
N GLU A 229 12.76 32.54 -11.10
CA GLU A 229 13.59 33.45 -10.28
C GLU A 229 13.23 33.33 -8.79
N LEU A 230 11.95 33.25 -8.46
CA LEU A 230 11.50 33.03 -7.09
C LEU A 230 11.94 31.67 -6.54
N LEU A 231 11.82 30.59 -7.32
CA LEU A 231 12.23 29.24 -6.93
C LEU A 231 13.74 29.14 -6.69
N ASP A 232 14.55 29.80 -7.52
CA ASP A 232 16.00 29.78 -7.40
C ASP A 232 16.51 30.71 -6.30
N GLY A 233 15.73 31.74 -5.94
CA GLY A 233 16.08 32.69 -4.89
C GLY A 233 15.62 32.32 -3.47
N ALA A 234 14.52 31.61 -3.34
CA ALA A 234 13.87 31.31 -2.05
C ALA A 234 13.61 29.81 -1.79
N GLY A 235 13.81 28.95 -2.80
CA GLY A 235 13.58 27.52 -2.65
C GLY A 235 14.73 26.78 -1.94
N ASP A 236 14.39 25.64 -1.34
CA ASP A 236 15.39 24.72 -0.78
C ASP A 236 16.33 24.18 -1.88
N GLU A 237 17.58 23.90 -1.51
CA GLU A 237 18.50 23.16 -2.37
C GLU A 237 18.15 21.68 -2.37
N PHE A 238 18.41 21.01 -3.50
CA PHE A 238 18.22 19.56 -3.60
C PHE A 238 19.26 18.82 -2.77
N ASP A 239 18.79 18.07 -1.77
CA ASP A 239 19.62 17.20 -0.94
C ASP A 239 19.07 15.77 -0.96
N LEU A 240 19.79 14.85 -1.62
CA LEU A 240 19.40 13.44 -1.72
C LEU A 240 19.41 12.73 -0.36
N GLU A 241 20.30 13.11 0.57
CA GLU A 241 20.32 12.54 1.91
C GLU A 241 19.10 12.99 2.72
N ALA A 242 18.71 14.25 2.60
CA ALA A 242 17.47 14.76 3.19
C ALA A 242 16.23 14.03 2.64
N VAL A 243 16.22 13.70 1.34
CA VAL A 243 15.15 12.86 0.74
C VAL A 243 15.13 11.47 1.36
N ARG A 244 16.29 10.81 1.47
CA ARG A 244 16.41 9.47 2.06
C ARG A 244 16.02 9.41 3.52
N ASN A 245 16.26 10.48 4.24
CA ASN A 245 15.91 10.62 5.66
C ASN A 245 14.47 11.12 5.91
N GLY A 246 13.68 11.32 4.86
CA GLY A 246 12.30 11.78 4.95
C GLY A 246 12.14 13.24 5.41
N GLN A 247 13.17 14.08 5.24
CA GLN A 247 13.17 15.49 5.60
C GLN A 247 12.80 16.40 4.42
N LEU A 248 13.03 15.92 3.20
CA LEU A 248 12.74 16.61 1.95
C LEU A 248 11.94 15.69 1.03
N THR A 249 10.89 16.22 0.38
CA THR A 249 10.17 15.51 -0.67
C THR A 249 10.41 16.16 -2.02
N PRO A 250 10.96 15.44 -3.02
CA PRO A 250 10.94 15.88 -4.40
C PRO A 250 9.50 15.97 -4.91
N VAL A 251 9.13 17.10 -5.50
CA VAL A 251 7.76 17.38 -5.98
C VAL A 251 7.74 17.42 -7.50
N PHE A 252 6.81 16.69 -8.08
CA PHE A 252 6.53 16.66 -9.51
C PHE A 252 5.10 17.13 -9.77
N PHE A 253 4.93 17.96 -10.77
CA PHE A 253 3.61 18.39 -11.26
C PHE A 253 3.28 17.70 -12.58
N GLY A 254 2.01 17.29 -12.74
CA GLY A 254 1.59 16.63 -13.96
C GLY A 254 0.10 16.28 -14.01
N SER A 255 -0.27 15.56 -15.04
CA SER A 255 -1.62 15.00 -15.20
C SER A 255 -1.53 13.55 -15.66
N ALA A 256 -1.93 12.63 -14.78
CA ALA A 256 -2.03 11.22 -15.13
C ALA A 256 -3.10 10.98 -16.22
N LEU A 257 -4.15 11.78 -16.28
CA LEU A 257 -5.21 11.64 -17.27
C LEU A 257 -4.71 11.91 -18.69
N THR A 258 -3.98 13.01 -18.89
CA THR A 258 -3.45 13.45 -20.18
C THR A 258 -2.08 12.87 -20.53
N ASN A 259 -1.43 12.16 -19.60
CA ASN A 259 -0.03 11.68 -19.65
C ASN A 259 1.02 12.82 -19.55
N PHE A 260 0.63 14.04 -19.25
CA PHE A 260 1.56 15.17 -19.17
C PHE A 260 2.43 15.06 -17.92
N GLY A 261 3.74 15.05 -18.10
CA GLY A 261 4.72 14.96 -17.03
C GLY A 261 4.90 13.56 -16.41
N VAL A 262 4.17 12.53 -16.85
CA VAL A 262 4.23 11.18 -16.24
C VAL A 262 5.50 10.42 -16.63
N GLU A 263 5.90 10.45 -17.89
CA GLU A 263 7.13 9.78 -18.33
C GLU A 263 8.38 10.43 -17.73
N PRO A 264 8.57 11.76 -17.78
CA PRO A 264 9.67 12.43 -17.10
C PRO A 264 9.69 12.19 -15.58
N PHE A 265 8.51 12.11 -14.95
CA PHE A 265 8.40 11.72 -13.56
C PHE A 265 8.97 10.32 -13.32
N LEU A 266 8.56 9.32 -14.11
CA LEU A 266 9.04 7.94 -13.95
C LEU A 266 10.56 7.85 -14.10
N GLU A 267 11.13 8.51 -15.12
CA GLU A 267 12.57 8.49 -15.39
C GLU A 267 13.38 9.08 -14.21
N GLN A 268 12.98 10.24 -13.72
CA GLN A 268 13.68 10.90 -12.61
C GLN A 268 13.39 10.19 -11.27
N PHE A 269 12.17 9.73 -11.04
CA PHE A 269 11.79 8.95 -9.88
C PHE A 269 12.71 7.73 -9.68
N LEU A 270 13.00 6.98 -10.76
CA LEU A 270 13.88 5.81 -10.69
C LEU A 270 15.32 6.14 -10.30
N GLN A 271 15.78 7.35 -10.58
CA GLN A 271 17.10 7.84 -10.17
C GLN A 271 17.11 8.30 -8.70
N LEU A 272 16.01 8.88 -8.22
CA LEU A 272 15.86 9.38 -6.85
C LEU A 272 15.63 8.26 -5.84
N THR A 273 14.98 7.16 -6.27
CA THR A 273 14.67 6.03 -5.39
C THR A 273 15.90 5.15 -5.14
N THR A 274 15.92 4.54 -3.95
CA THR A 274 16.99 3.66 -3.55
C THR A 274 16.80 2.22 -4.05
N PRO A 275 17.87 1.47 -4.30
CA PRO A 275 17.79 0.01 -4.38
C PRO A 275 17.34 -0.57 -3.03
N PRO A 276 17.11 -1.88 -2.94
CA PRO A 276 16.71 -2.52 -1.70
C PRO A 276 17.62 -2.15 -0.53
N LEU A 277 17.01 -1.79 0.59
CA LEU A 277 17.69 -1.38 1.81
C LEU A 277 17.79 -2.53 2.82
N PRO A 278 18.75 -2.48 3.77
CA PRO A 278 18.86 -3.43 4.87
C PRO A 278 17.57 -3.47 5.70
N ARG A 279 17.17 -4.68 6.12
CA ARG A 279 15.97 -4.90 6.92
C ARG A 279 16.32 -5.36 8.34
N GLU A 280 15.64 -4.75 9.31
CA GLU A 280 15.79 -5.13 10.71
C GLU A 280 15.11 -6.47 11.00
N THR A 281 15.82 -7.30 11.75
CA THR A 281 15.28 -8.52 12.34
C THR A 281 15.19 -8.35 13.86
N VAL A 282 14.84 -9.42 14.55
CA VAL A 282 14.80 -9.41 16.03
C VAL A 282 16.20 -9.18 16.61
N ASP A 283 17.22 -9.80 16.00
CA ASP A 283 18.59 -9.82 16.54
C ASP A 283 19.53 -8.86 15.81
N GLU A 284 19.41 -8.71 14.49
CA GLU A 284 20.38 -8.00 13.64
C GLU A 284 19.71 -7.33 12.43
N LYS A 285 20.52 -6.70 11.57
CA LYS A 285 20.08 -6.22 10.24
C LYS A 285 20.54 -7.20 9.16
N VAL A 286 19.65 -7.50 8.23
CA VAL A 286 19.94 -8.33 7.06
C VAL A 286 20.18 -7.44 5.86
N GLU A 287 21.36 -7.59 5.26
CA GLU A 287 21.77 -6.85 4.06
C GLU A 287 21.18 -7.50 2.81
N PRO A 288 20.66 -6.72 1.85
CA PRO A 288 20.13 -7.25 0.59
C PRO A 288 21.12 -8.07 -0.21
N MET A 289 22.41 -7.71 -0.10
CA MET A 289 23.54 -8.35 -0.80
C MET A 289 24.07 -9.59 -0.09
N SER A 290 23.45 -10.03 1.02
CA SER A 290 23.82 -11.29 1.67
C SER A 290 23.63 -12.47 0.71
N ASP A 291 24.45 -13.50 0.86
CA ASP A 291 24.47 -14.69 0.02
C ASP A 291 23.35 -15.69 0.33
N PHE A 292 22.66 -15.53 1.45
CA PHE A 292 21.51 -16.35 1.83
C PHE A 292 20.18 -15.66 1.50
N PHE A 293 19.20 -16.48 1.13
CA PHE A 293 17.84 -16.01 0.87
C PHE A 293 17.10 -15.75 2.18
N SER A 294 16.41 -14.61 2.24
CA SER A 294 15.39 -14.34 3.25
C SER A 294 14.23 -13.51 2.69
N ALA A 295 13.05 -13.76 3.20
CA ALA A 295 11.82 -13.07 2.81
C ALA A 295 10.82 -13.03 3.97
N PHE A 296 9.86 -12.13 3.92
CA PHE A 296 8.72 -12.13 4.83
C PHE A 296 7.40 -12.03 4.08
N VAL A 297 6.36 -12.64 4.67
CA VAL A 297 4.98 -12.59 4.15
C VAL A 297 4.33 -11.30 4.61
N PHE A 298 3.95 -10.44 3.68
CA PHE A 298 3.26 -9.19 4.01
C PHE A 298 1.77 -9.21 3.64
N LYS A 299 1.36 -10.13 2.77
CA LYS A 299 -0.02 -10.25 2.30
C LYS A 299 -0.37 -11.69 1.99
N ILE A 300 -1.59 -12.07 2.31
CA ILE A 300 -2.20 -13.34 1.89
C ILE A 300 -3.49 -13.01 1.16
N GLN A 301 -3.76 -13.71 0.07
CA GLN A 301 -4.94 -13.51 -0.74
C GLN A 301 -5.51 -14.83 -1.22
N ALA A 302 -6.78 -15.07 -0.93
CA ALA A 302 -7.50 -16.26 -1.37
C ALA A 302 -8.47 -15.94 -2.51
N ASN A 303 -8.87 -16.99 -3.24
CA ASN A 303 -9.92 -16.95 -4.26
C ASN A 303 -9.70 -15.92 -5.38
N MET A 304 -8.44 -15.59 -5.71
CA MET A 304 -8.13 -14.74 -6.87
C MET A 304 -8.68 -15.33 -8.17
N ASN A 305 -8.67 -16.65 -8.28
CA ASN A 305 -9.34 -17.37 -9.36
C ASN A 305 -10.54 -18.15 -8.79
N LYS A 306 -11.75 -17.72 -9.14
CA LYS A 306 -13.00 -18.36 -8.70
C LYS A 306 -13.09 -19.86 -9.06
N ALA A 307 -12.41 -20.29 -10.14
CA ALA A 307 -12.42 -21.67 -10.61
C ALA A 307 -11.50 -22.60 -9.78
N HIS A 308 -10.44 -22.07 -9.17
CA HIS A 308 -9.41 -22.89 -8.54
C HIS A 308 -9.31 -22.74 -7.02
N ARG A 309 -10.04 -21.79 -6.41
CA ARG A 309 -10.00 -21.52 -4.95
C ARG A 309 -8.57 -21.46 -4.41
N ASP A 310 -7.69 -20.82 -5.16
CA ASP A 310 -6.29 -20.68 -4.84
C ASP A 310 -6.08 -19.71 -3.65
N ARG A 311 -5.02 -19.96 -2.90
CA ARG A 311 -4.53 -19.05 -1.87
C ARG A 311 -3.06 -18.76 -2.18
N VAL A 312 -2.70 -17.49 -2.19
CA VAL A 312 -1.37 -17.00 -2.52
C VAL A 312 -0.83 -16.19 -1.35
N ALA A 313 0.38 -16.53 -0.90
CA ALA A 313 1.14 -15.72 0.02
C ALA A 313 2.12 -14.83 -0.76
N PHE A 314 2.04 -13.53 -0.57
CA PHE A 314 2.96 -12.56 -1.16
C PHE A 314 4.12 -12.32 -0.21
N MET A 315 5.32 -12.54 -0.73
CA MET A 315 6.57 -12.45 0.02
C MET A 315 7.47 -11.37 -0.56
N ARG A 316 8.00 -10.51 0.30
CA ARG A 316 9.04 -9.54 -0.03
C ARG A 316 10.40 -10.20 0.21
N ILE A 317 11.22 -10.33 -0.81
CA ILE A 317 12.59 -10.86 -0.69
C ILE A 317 13.49 -9.78 -0.13
N CYS A 318 14.09 -10.04 1.03
CA CYS A 318 14.90 -9.08 1.77
C CYS A 318 16.40 -9.26 1.52
N SER A 319 16.85 -10.49 1.29
CA SER A 319 18.26 -10.79 0.99
C SER A 319 18.40 -11.95 0.04
N GLY A 320 19.53 -11.96 -0.66
CA GLY A 320 19.93 -13.06 -1.49
C GLY A 320 19.14 -13.22 -2.77
N LYS A 321 19.09 -14.46 -3.21
CA LYS A 321 18.44 -14.91 -4.43
C LYS A 321 17.47 -16.04 -4.12
N PHE A 322 16.27 -15.95 -4.64
CA PHE A 322 15.34 -17.08 -4.68
C PHE A 322 15.54 -17.86 -5.97
N GLU A 323 15.57 -19.17 -5.87
CA GLU A 323 15.57 -20.10 -7.01
C GLU A 323 14.40 -21.07 -6.91
N LYS A 324 13.79 -21.38 -8.04
CA LYS A 324 12.67 -22.30 -8.13
C LYS A 324 13.04 -23.67 -7.54
N ASN A 325 12.12 -24.22 -6.73
CA ASN A 325 12.28 -25.48 -6.01
C ASN A 325 13.37 -25.51 -4.91
N MET A 326 13.98 -24.37 -4.56
CA MET A 326 14.91 -24.33 -3.44
C MET A 326 14.23 -24.77 -2.14
N GLU A 327 14.99 -25.43 -1.27
CA GLU A 327 14.55 -25.73 0.09
C GLU A 327 14.68 -24.46 0.94
N VAL A 328 13.64 -24.14 1.70
CA VAL A 328 13.58 -23.00 2.61
C VAL A 328 13.18 -23.45 4.01
N PHE A 329 13.47 -22.61 4.98
CA PHE A 329 13.07 -22.79 6.37
C PHE A 329 11.99 -21.76 6.73
N HIS A 330 10.83 -22.24 7.16
CA HIS A 330 9.75 -21.42 7.73
C HIS A 330 10.01 -21.24 9.23
N VAL A 331 10.35 -20.02 9.64
CA VAL A 331 10.87 -19.73 10.98
C VAL A 331 9.81 -19.97 12.04
N GLN A 332 8.64 -19.33 11.93
CA GLN A 332 7.55 -19.46 12.91
C GLN A 332 6.99 -20.88 12.96
N GLY A 333 6.92 -21.57 11.85
CA GLY A 333 6.49 -22.98 11.78
C GLY A 333 7.58 -23.98 12.14
N ASN A 334 8.82 -23.53 12.36
CA ASN A 334 10.01 -24.34 12.69
C ASN A 334 10.16 -25.58 11.79
N LYS A 335 9.98 -25.40 10.48
CA LYS A 335 10.02 -26.51 9.51
C LYS A 335 10.67 -26.15 8.19
N LYS A 336 11.33 -27.15 7.58
CA LYS A 336 11.83 -27.05 6.21
C LYS A 336 10.70 -27.34 5.22
N MET A 337 10.70 -26.66 4.10
CA MET A 337 9.73 -26.84 3.04
C MET A 337 10.28 -26.38 1.68
N ARG A 338 9.57 -26.69 0.61
CA ARG A 338 9.84 -26.13 -0.72
C ARG A 338 8.70 -25.22 -1.12
N LEU A 339 9.04 -24.07 -1.66
CA LEU A 339 8.05 -23.14 -2.16
C LEU A 339 7.55 -23.61 -3.53
N SER A 340 6.24 -23.86 -3.61
CA SER A 340 5.61 -24.35 -4.83
C SER A 340 5.19 -23.19 -5.73
N GLN A 341 5.45 -23.33 -7.03
CA GLN A 341 4.95 -22.45 -8.09
C GLN A 341 5.13 -20.95 -7.77
N PRO A 342 6.39 -20.49 -7.59
CA PRO A 342 6.63 -19.07 -7.39
C PRO A 342 6.19 -18.31 -8.63
N GLN A 343 5.39 -17.27 -8.42
CA GLN A 343 4.80 -16.46 -9.49
C GLN A 343 5.15 -15.00 -9.27
N GLN A 344 5.46 -14.30 -10.34
CA GLN A 344 5.39 -12.84 -10.39
C GLN A 344 4.09 -12.43 -11.07
N ILE A 345 3.51 -11.34 -10.59
CA ILE A 345 2.29 -10.82 -11.16
C ILE A 345 2.67 -9.68 -12.09
N MET A 346 2.76 -10.01 -13.38
CA MET A 346 3.04 -9.06 -14.45
C MET A 346 1.71 -8.50 -14.97
N ALA A 347 1.30 -7.36 -14.45
CA ALA A 347 0.00 -6.75 -14.74
C ALA A 347 -1.18 -7.69 -14.45
N GLN A 348 -1.77 -8.31 -15.48
CA GLN A 348 -2.89 -9.26 -15.35
C GLN A 348 -2.45 -10.73 -15.42
N GLU A 349 -1.21 -10.98 -15.85
CA GLU A 349 -0.71 -12.33 -16.09
C GLU A 349 0.18 -12.79 -14.92
N ARG A 350 0.11 -14.07 -14.61
CA ARG A 350 0.98 -14.73 -13.65
C ARG A 350 2.05 -15.48 -14.40
N GLU A 351 3.29 -15.06 -14.24
CA GLU A 351 4.43 -15.76 -14.79
C GLU A 351 5.14 -16.57 -13.71
N ILE A 352 5.43 -17.83 -14.03
CA ILE A 352 6.30 -18.64 -13.16
C ILE A 352 7.72 -18.13 -13.32
N VAL A 353 8.35 -17.78 -12.22
CA VAL A 353 9.73 -17.30 -12.22
C VAL A 353 10.69 -18.37 -11.76
N ASP A 354 11.81 -18.49 -12.48
CA ASP A 354 12.86 -19.43 -12.12
C ASP A 354 13.80 -18.84 -11.07
N GLU A 355 14.02 -17.53 -11.09
CA GLU A 355 14.87 -16.80 -10.13
C GLU A 355 14.39 -15.38 -9.88
N THR A 356 14.53 -14.91 -8.63
CA THR A 356 14.25 -13.54 -8.20
C THR A 356 15.24 -13.12 -7.13
N TYR A 357 15.36 -11.82 -6.89
CA TYR A 357 16.42 -11.24 -6.06
C TYR A 357 15.84 -10.37 -4.95
N ALA A 358 16.68 -10.04 -3.95
CA ALA A 358 16.33 -9.06 -2.94
C ALA A 358 15.76 -7.79 -3.60
N GLY A 359 14.64 -7.32 -3.12
CA GLY A 359 13.89 -6.25 -3.73
C GLY A 359 12.63 -6.71 -4.45
N ASP A 360 12.59 -7.91 -4.97
CA ASP A 360 11.41 -8.44 -5.66
C ASP A 360 10.32 -8.92 -4.70
N ILE A 361 9.12 -9.02 -5.25
CA ILE A 361 7.97 -9.63 -4.58
C ILE A 361 7.58 -10.86 -5.38
N ILE A 362 7.38 -11.97 -4.67
CA ILE A 362 6.87 -13.22 -5.24
C ILE A 362 5.56 -13.62 -4.57
N GLY A 363 4.65 -14.17 -5.35
CA GLY A 363 3.48 -14.90 -4.86
C GLY A 363 3.77 -16.40 -4.86
N VAL A 364 3.52 -17.08 -3.77
CA VAL A 364 3.64 -18.53 -3.70
C VAL A 364 2.30 -19.16 -3.36
N PHE A 365 2.02 -20.33 -3.92
CA PHE A 365 0.84 -21.09 -3.52
C PHE A 365 0.93 -21.43 -2.03
N ASP A 366 -0.12 -21.14 -1.30
CA ASP A 366 -0.22 -21.38 0.14
C ASP A 366 -1.33 -22.38 0.46
N PRO A 367 -1.00 -23.59 0.90
CA PRO A 367 -1.99 -24.56 1.34
C PRO A 367 -2.62 -24.23 2.72
N GLY A 368 -2.44 -23.04 3.24
CA GLY A 368 -2.90 -22.62 4.57
C GLY A 368 -1.83 -22.70 5.66
N ILE A 369 -0.56 -22.59 5.27
CA ILE A 369 0.60 -22.72 6.18
C ILE A 369 1.09 -21.36 6.66
N PHE A 370 1.03 -20.34 5.79
CA PHE A 370 1.61 -19.04 6.08
C PHE A 370 0.62 -18.12 6.78
N SER A 371 1.20 -17.27 7.64
CA SER A 371 0.55 -16.12 8.26
C SER A 371 1.27 -14.83 7.84
N ILE A 372 0.54 -13.70 7.90
CA ILE A 372 1.14 -12.38 7.67
C ILE A 372 2.19 -12.14 8.77
N GLY A 373 3.38 -11.70 8.37
CA GLY A 373 4.53 -11.51 9.26
C GLY A 373 5.49 -12.71 9.31
N ASP A 374 5.13 -13.86 8.74
CA ASP A 374 6.01 -15.04 8.73
C ASP A 374 7.31 -14.76 7.97
N THR A 375 8.39 -15.29 8.51
CA THR A 375 9.73 -15.22 7.92
C THR A 375 10.11 -16.54 7.28
N ILE A 376 10.64 -16.47 6.08
CA ILE A 376 11.17 -17.59 5.31
C ILE A 376 12.63 -17.29 4.96
N CYS A 377 13.54 -18.25 5.21
CA CYS A 377 14.95 -18.08 4.93
C CYS A 377 15.61 -19.36 4.41
N SER A 378 16.85 -19.27 3.96
CA SER A 378 17.66 -20.43 3.62
C SER A 378 17.86 -21.35 4.84
N PRO A 379 17.83 -22.67 4.69
CA PRO A 379 18.12 -23.59 5.79
C PRO A 379 19.51 -23.30 6.40
N GLY A 380 19.58 -23.25 7.73
CA GLY A 380 20.80 -22.94 8.46
C GLY A 380 20.96 -21.47 8.90
N HIS A 381 20.18 -20.57 8.33
CA HIS A 381 20.09 -19.17 8.74
C HIS A 381 18.78 -18.95 9.50
N LYS A 382 18.84 -18.61 10.79
CA LYS A 382 17.66 -18.38 11.62
C LYS A 382 17.47 -16.87 11.84
N VAL A 383 17.14 -16.16 10.78
CA VAL A 383 16.75 -14.75 10.88
C VAL A 383 15.24 -14.68 11.03
N GLN A 384 14.76 -13.79 11.89
CA GLN A 384 13.33 -13.51 12.08
C GLN A 384 13.08 -12.02 11.93
N PHE A 385 12.32 -11.64 10.90
CA PHE A 385 11.90 -10.26 10.75
C PHE A 385 10.91 -9.88 11.84
N ARG A 386 10.92 -8.61 12.26
CA ARG A 386 9.94 -8.10 13.21
C ARG A 386 8.55 -8.25 12.61
N GLY A 387 7.61 -8.72 13.43
CA GLY A 387 6.22 -8.92 13.02
C GLY A 387 5.58 -7.64 12.48
N ILE A 388 4.55 -7.81 11.68
CA ILE A 388 3.74 -6.68 11.19
C ILE A 388 2.66 -6.41 12.25
N PRO A 389 2.61 -5.19 12.84
CA PRO A 389 1.59 -4.86 13.84
C PRO A 389 0.17 -5.00 13.27
N THR A 390 -0.73 -5.50 14.08
CA THR A 390 -2.16 -5.55 13.77
C THR A 390 -2.84 -4.35 14.44
N PHE A 391 -3.65 -3.60 13.69
CA PHE A 391 -4.41 -2.49 14.25
C PHE A 391 -5.54 -3.00 15.15
N ALA A 392 -5.79 -2.30 16.26
CA ALA A 392 -6.96 -2.57 17.06
C ALA A 392 -8.23 -2.23 16.25
N PRO A 393 -9.23 -3.12 16.20
CA PRO A 393 -10.51 -2.80 15.59
C PRO A 393 -11.23 -1.65 16.33
N GLU A 394 -11.93 -0.83 15.55
CA GLU A 394 -12.72 0.29 16.05
C GLU A 394 -14.23 0.00 15.99
N HIS A 395 -14.65 -0.99 15.20
CA HIS A 395 -16.05 -1.38 15.02
C HIS A 395 -16.21 -2.88 15.19
N PHE A 396 -17.31 -3.28 15.84
CA PHE A 396 -17.59 -4.67 16.18
C PHE A 396 -18.99 -5.08 15.76
N ALA A 397 -19.13 -6.30 15.28
CA ALA A 397 -20.42 -6.90 14.97
C ALA A 397 -20.44 -8.38 15.35
N LEU A 398 -21.59 -8.84 15.85
CA LEU A 398 -21.89 -10.25 16.02
C LEU A 398 -22.35 -10.80 14.67
N VAL A 399 -21.70 -11.84 14.18
CA VAL A 399 -21.93 -12.39 12.84
C VAL A 399 -22.22 -13.89 12.92
N ARG A 400 -23.31 -14.29 12.27
CA ARG A 400 -23.71 -15.70 12.18
C ARG A 400 -24.28 -16.02 10.81
N GLN A 401 -24.23 -17.30 10.43
CA GLN A 401 -24.89 -17.76 9.20
C GLN A 401 -26.40 -17.67 9.31
N LYS A 402 -27.06 -17.27 8.22
CA LYS A 402 -28.53 -17.24 8.14
C LYS A 402 -29.11 -18.65 8.05
N ASP A 403 -28.43 -19.56 7.34
CA ASP A 403 -28.82 -20.95 7.15
C ASP A 403 -27.85 -21.86 7.91
N THR A 404 -28.36 -22.64 8.88
CA THR A 404 -27.57 -23.56 9.69
C THR A 404 -26.88 -24.65 8.88
N MET A 405 -27.40 -25.02 7.71
CA MET A 405 -26.77 -25.97 6.78
C MET A 405 -25.47 -25.42 6.18
N LYS A 406 -25.24 -24.12 6.23
CA LYS A 406 -24.05 -23.43 5.71
C LYS A 406 -22.94 -23.22 6.76
N ARG A 407 -23.03 -23.87 7.92
CA ARG A 407 -22.03 -23.76 9.00
C ARG A 407 -20.59 -23.96 8.55
N LYS A 408 -20.32 -25.02 7.75
CA LYS A 408 -18.96 -25.30 7.26
C LYS A 408 -18.46 -24.19 6.33
N GLN A 409 -19.32 -23.66 5.46
CA GLN A 409 -18.98 -22.55 4.57
C GLN A 409 -18.71 -21.28 5.36
N PHE A 410 -19.51 -21.00 6.38
CA PHE A 410 -19.35 -19.85 7.27
C PHE A 410 -18.01 -19.89 8.00
N ILE A 411 -17.71 -20.98 8.72
CA ILE A 411 -16.45 -21.14 9.45
C ILE A 411 -15.25 -21.03 8.50
N LYS A 412 -15.30 -21.71 7.35
CA LYS A 412 -14.22 -21.67 6.37
C LYS A 412 -14.04 -20.25 5.81
N GLY A 413 -15.14 -19.60 5.40
CA GLY A 413 -15.08 -18.28 4.79
C GLY A 413 -14.59 -17.20 5.75
N THR A 414 -15.15 -17.14 6.96
CA THR A 414 -14.72 -16.18 7.97
C THR A 414 -13.26 -16.37 8.35
N SER A 415 -12.82 -17.61 8.58
CA SER A 415 -11.42 -17.92 8.92
C SER A 415 -10.46 -17.53 7.79
N GLN A 416 -10.78 -17.80 6.53
CA GLN A 416 -9.92 -17.43 5.41
C GLN A 416 -9.83 -15.92 5.24
N ILE A 417 -10.95 -15.20 5.31
CA ILE A 417 -10.98 -13.73 5.21
C ILE A 417 -10.21 -13.08 6.36
N ALA A 418 -10.27 -13.66 7.58
CA ALA A 418 -9.46 -13.20 8.71
C ALA A 418 -7.96 -13.45 8.51
N GLN A 419 -7.59 -14.61 7.95
CA GLN A 419 -6.18 -14.91 7.65
C GLN A 419 -5.58 -14.01 6.56
N GLU A 420 -6.40 -13.44 5.70
CA GLU A 420 -6.01 -12.39 4.75
C GLU A 420 -5.83 -11.02 5.44
N GLY A 421 -6.26 -10.91 6.71
CA GLY A 421 -6.21 -9.68 7.49
C GLY A 421 -7.29 -8.66 7.10
N ALA A 422 -8.32 -9.07 6.35
CA ALA A 422 -9.41 -8.16 5.98
C ALA A 422 -10.37 -7.89 7.15
N ILE A 423 -10.42 -8.80 8.12
CA ILE A 423 -11.21 -8.70 9.36
C ILE A 423 -10.44 -9.37 10.49
N GLN A 424 -10.82 -9.07 11.73
CA GLN A 424 -10.39 -9.84 12.90
C GLN A 424 -11.58 -10.60 13.48
N ILE A 425 -11.34 -11.83 13.95
CA ILE A 425 -12.39 -12.70 14.52
C ILE A 425 -12.08 -12.98 15.97
N PHE A 426 -13.09 -12.83 16.78
CA PHE A 426 -13.08 -13.14 18.19
C PHE A 426 -14.24 -14.05 18.54
N GLN A 427 -14.04 -14.84 19.58
CA GLN A 427 -15.06 -15.72 20.16
C GLN A 427 -15.31 -15.31 21.61
N GLU A 428 -16.53 -15.46 22.07
CA GLU A 428 -16.80 -15.43 23.50
C GLU A 428 -16.15 -16.66 24.16
N LEU A 429 -15.71 -16.51 25.38
CA LEU A 429 -15.14 -17.65 26.13
C LEU A 429 -16.20 -18.75 26.22
N ASP A 430 -15.77 -19.98 25.90
CA ASP A 430 -16.61 -21.19 25.89
C ASP A 430 -17.69 -21.24 24.79
N ALA A 431 -17.69 -20.29 23.83
CA ALA A 431 -18.59 -20.33 22.67
C ALA A 431 -17.94 -21.04 21.46
N GLY A 432 -18.77 -21.60 20.59
CA GLY A 432 -18.30 -22.21 19.34
C GLY A 432 -18.17 -21.19 18.19
N MET A 433 -17.63 -21.65 17.05
CA MET A 433 -17.50 -20.85 15.82
C MET A 433 -18.81 -20.68 15.01
N GLU A 434 -19.94 -20.95 15.61
CA GLU A 434 -21.26 -20.78 14.97
C GLU A 434 -21.69 -19.32 14.91
N GLU A 435 -21.23 -18.57 15.88
CA GLU A 435 -21.43 -17.16 16.04
C GLU A 435 -20.11 -16.53 16.45
N VAL A 436 -19.66 -15.52 15.73
CA VAL A 436 -18.36 -14.88 15.96
C VAL A 436 -18.53 -13.37 16.09
N ILE A 437 -17.68 -12.77 16.90
CA ILE A 437 -17.52 -11.33 16.94
C ILE A 437 -16.49 -10.96 15.88
N VAL A 438 -16.88 -10.12 14.94
CA VAL A 438 -16.00 -9.58 13.90
C VAL A 438 -15.63 -8.17 14.28
N GLY A 439 -14.32 -7.90 14.34
CA GLY A 439 -13.74 -6.58 14.52
C GLY A 439 -13.15 -6.07 13.22
N VAL A 440 -13.36 -4.78 12.93
CA VAL A 440 -12.85 -4.09 11.73
C VAL A 440 -12.38 -2.68 12.09
N VAL A 441 -11.44 -2.14 11.30
CA VAL A 441 -10.97 -0.76 11.45
C VAL A 441 -12.00 0.22 10.87
N GLY A 442 -12.66 -0.14 9.77
CA GLY A 442 -13.68 0.68 9.14
C GLY A 442 -14.92 -0.10 8.72
N VAL A 443 -16.05 0.58 8.72
CA VAL A 443 -17.38 -0.05 8.51
C VAL A 443 -17.56 -0.69 7.13
N LEU A 444 -16.89 -0.19 6.09
CA LEU A 444 -16.96 -0.79 4.75
C LEU A 444 -16.40 -2.22 4.71
N GLN A 445 -15.52 -2.60 5.63
CA GLN A 445 -15.01 -3.97 5.73
C GLN A 445 -16.14 -4.97 6.05
N PHE A 446 -17.19 -4.57 6.76
CA PHE A 446 -18.36 -5.41 6.99
C PHE A 446 -19.13 -5.69 5.68
N ASP A 447 -19.26 -4.69 4.80
CA ASP A 447 -19.89 -4.88 3.50
C ASP A 447 -19.06 -5.83 2.62
N VAL A 448 -17.74 -5.69 2.66
CA VAL A 448 -16.83 -6.59 1.96
C VAL A 448 -16.95 -8.02 2.49
N LEU A 449 -16.98 -8.20 3.82
CA LEU A 449 -17.20 -9.50 4.44
C LEU A 449 -18.50 -10.15 3.97
N LYS A 450 -19.61 -9.41 4.04
CA LYS A 450 -20.93 -9.89 3.60
C LYS A 450 -20.92 -10.29 2.12
N TYR A 451 -20.38 -9.42 1.27
CA TYR A 451 -20.26 -9.68 -0.16
C TYR A 451 -19.44 -10.94 -0.45
N ARG A 452 -18.26 -11.09 0.18
CA ARG A 452 -17.36 -12.22 -0.03
C ARG A 452 -17.96 -13.53 0.47
N LEU A 453 -18.57 -13.55 1.67
CA LEU A 453 -19.23 -14.76 2.19
C LEU A 453 -20.36 -15.22 1.27
N GLN A 454 -21.14 -14.29 0.74
CA GLN A 454 -22.23 -14.62 -0.19
C GLN A 454 -21.69 -15.13 -1.54
N ASN A 455 -20.75 -14.43 -2.17
CA ASN A 455 -20.34 -14.70 -3.56
C ASN A 455 -19.23 -15.73 -3.70
N GLU A 456 -18.35 -15.88 -2.70
CA GLU A 456 -17.23 -16.82 -2.74
C GLU A 456 -17.55 -18.13 -2.00
N TYR A 457 -18.33 -18.06 -0.92
CA TYR A 457 -18.63 -19.21 -0.04
C TYR A 457 -20.10 -19.64 -0.09
N ASN A 458 -20.93 -18.93 -0.86
CA ASN A 458 -22.38 -19.18 -0.94
C ASN A 458 -23.04 -19.26 0.45
N CYS A 459 -22.73 -18.28 1.31
CA CYS A 459 -23.18 -18.21 2.69
C CYS A 459 -23.74 -16.82 2.99
N ASP A 460 -25.06 -16.73 3.16
CA ASP A 460 -25.71 -15.52 3.67
C ASP A 460 -25.52 -15.42 5.19
N ILE A 461 -25.29 -14.19 5.67
CA ILE A 461 -25.06 -13.91 7.09
C ILE A 461 -26.09 -12.96 7.66
N ILE A 462 -26.27 -13.03 8.98
CA ILE A 462 -26.91 -12.05 9.82
C ILE A 462 -25.80 -11.34 10.58
N MET A 463 -25.87 -10.02 10.63
CA MET A 463 -24.88 -9.18 11.28
C MET A 463 -25.59 -8.18 12.19
N GLU A 464 -25.18 -8.13 13.45
CA GLU A 464 -25.72 -7.24 14.48
C GLU A 464 -24.58 -6.38 15.03
N THR A 465 -24.63 -5.07 14.85
CA THR A 465 -23.61 -4.14 15.36
C THR A 465 -23.57 -4.19 16.88
N LEU A 466 -22.37 -4.25 17.43
CA LEU A 466 -22.11 -4.23 18.86
C LEU A 466 -21.65 -2.84 19.32
N PRO A 467 -21.96 -2.44 20.57
CA PRO A 467 -21.67 -1.08 21.08
C PRO A 467 -20.25 -0.92 21.63
N TYR A 468 -19.33 -1.80 21.29
CA TYR A 468 -17.95 -1.71 21.78
C TYR A 468 -17.12 -0.76 20.93
N GLU A 469 -16.28 0.03 21.60
CA GLU A 469 -15.38 1.01 20.98
C GLU A 469 -13.91 0.67 21.22
N PHE A 470 -13.60 -0.13 22.23
CA PHE A 470 -12.23 -0.45 22.63
C PHE A 470 -12.03 -1.94 22.80
N ILE A 471 -10.86 -2.39 22.38
CA ILE A 471 -10.35 -3.73 22.65
C ILE A 471 -9.02 -3.65 23.37
N ARG A 472 -8.78 -4.56 24.31
CA ARG A 472 -7.51 -4.66 25.05
C ARG A 472 -7.11 -6.12 25.20
N TRP A 473 -5.84 -6.40 25.00
CA TRP A 473 -5.22 -7.70 25.23
C TRP A 473 -4.85 -7.85 26.70
N ILE A 474 -5.15 -9.01 27.30
CA ILE A 474 -4.69 -9.36 28.63
C ILE A 474 -3.24 -9.84 28.49
N VAL A 475 -2.29 -9.15 29.12
CA VAL A 475 -0.85 -9.45 29.01
C VAL A 475 -0.42 -10.55 29.98
N ASN A 476 -1.15 -10.72 31.07
CA ASN A 476 -0.82 -11.69 32.11
C ASN A 476 -1.13 -13.12 31.69
N ASP A 477 -0.11 -13.93 31.46
CA ASP A 477 -0.26 -15.36 31.06
C ASP A 477 -0.91 -16.22 32.14
N ASP A 478 -0.69 -15.88 33.41
CA ASP A 478 -1.15 -16.68 34.57
C ASP A 478 -2.56 -16.28 35.07
N LEU A 479 -3.21 -15.31 34.43
CA LEU A 479 -4.48 -14.78 34.92
C LEU A 479 -5.65 -15.47 34.21
N ASP A 480 -6.54 -16.13 34.99
CA ASP A 480 -7.77 -16.70 34.42
C ASP A 480 -8.79 -15.58 34.13
N PRO A 481 -9.09 -15.30 32.84
CA PRO A 481 -10.04 -14.26 32.47
C PRO A 481 -11.43 -14.44 33.08
N LYS A 482 -11.80 -15.69 33.44
CA LYS A 482 -13.12 -16.00 34.03
C LYS A 482 -13.27 -15.42 35.42
N THR A 483 -12.17 -15.22 36.14
CA THR A 483 -12.16 -14.70 37.51
C THR A 483 -12.22 -13.16 37.59
N LEU A 484 -12.07 -12.46 36.48
CA LEU A 484 -12.06 -11.00 36.43
C LEU A 484 -13.43 -10.41 36.83
N ASP A 485 -13.38 -9.42 37.72
CA ASP A 485 -14.51 -8.57 38.09
C ASP A 485 -14.60 -7.41 37.10
N LEU A 486 -15.61 -7.43 36.25
CA LEU A 486 -15.77 -6.50 35.14
C LEU A 486 -17.13 -5.80 35.20
N ALA A 487 -17.17 -4.59 34.68
CA ALA A 487 -18.43 -3.88 34.46
C ALA A 487 -19.35 -4.66 33.53
N SER A 488 -20.66 -4.54 33.67
CA SER A 488 -21.67 -5.32 32.92
C SER A 488 -21.66 -5.06 31.42
N ASP A 489 -21.03 -3.97 30.97
CA ASP A 489 -20.86 -3.57 29.60
C ASP A 489 -19.53 -4.03 28.98
N THR A 490 -18.74 -4.82 29.72
CA THR A 490 -17.46 -5.39 29.28
C THR A 490 -17.63 -6.86 28.90
N LYS A 491 -17.05 -7.26 27.74
CA LYS A 491 -17.14 -8.65 27.25
C LYS A 491 -15.77 -9.32 27.22
N LYS A 492 -15.72 -10.55 27.72
CA LYS A 492 -14.53 -11.42 27.69
C LYS A 492 -14.53 -12.21 26.39
N ILE A 493 -13.47 -12.11 25.62
CA ILE A 493 -13.32 -12.78 24.33
C ILE A 493 -11.94 -13.40 24.18
N GLN A 494 -11.79 -14.25 23.17
CA GLN A 494 -10.50 -14.79 22.71
C GLN A 494 -10.36 -14.64 21.21
N ASP A 495 -9.13 -14.46 20.74
CA ASP A 495 -8.81 -14.48 19.32
C ASP A 495 -8.61 -15.91 18.78
N LEU A 496 -8.34 -16.06 17.47
CA LEU A 496 -8.09 -17.36 16.84
C LEU A 496 -6.78 -18.03 17.29
N LYS A 497 -5.87 -17.30 17.95
CA LYS A 497 -4.62 -17.83 18.52
C LYS A 497 -4.79 -18.29 19.96
N GLY A 498 -5.97 -18.01 20.58
CA GLY A 498 -6.27 -18.31 21.97
C GLY A 498 -5.86 -17.23 22.96
N ASN A 499 -5.41 -16.06 22.49
CA ASN A 499 -5.15 -14.94 23.37
C ASN A 499 -6.45 -14.39 23.96
N HIS A 500 -6.41 -14.01 25.22
CA HIS A 500 -7.57 -13.45 25.93
C HIS A 500 -7.61 -11.94 25.81
N LEU A 501 -8.81 -11.42 25.56
CA LEU A 501 -9.05 -9.99 25.34
C LEU A 501 -10.33 -9.55 26.03
N LEU A 502 -10.44 -8.24 26.21
CA LEU A 502 -11.64 -7.58 26.73
C LEU A 502 -12.15 -6.54 25.72
N LEU A 503 -13.46 -6.54 25.49
CA LEU A 503 -14.16 -5.49 24.75
C LEU A 503 -14.83 -4.54 25.72
N PHE A 504 -14.67 -3.23 25.49
CA PHE A 504 -15.20 -2.17 26.33
C PHE A 504 -16.02 -1.18 25.50
N THR A 505 -17.05 -0.63 26.13
CA THR A 505 -17.88 0.43 25.52
C THR A 505 -17.34 1.83 25.80
N SER A 506 -16.47 1.98 26.80
CA SER A 506 -15.94 3.29 27.20
C SER A 506 -14.60 3.19 27.93
N TYR A 507 -13.89 4.30 28.04
CA TYR A 507 -12.70 4.41 28.89
C TYR A 507 -13.01 4.18 30.38
N TRP A 508 -14.22 4.49 30.82
CA TRP A 508 -14.64 4.24 32.21
C TRP A 508 -14.62 2.74 32.52
N SER A 509 -15.13 1.91 31.61
CA SER A 509 -15.13 0.45 31.78
C SER A 509 -13.71 -0.15 31.81
N ILE A 510 -12.76 0.46 31.08
CA ILE A 510 -11.34 0.07 31.14
C ILE A 510 -10.76 0.38 32.51
N ASN A 511 -10.96 1.59 33.01
CA ASN A 511 -10.48 2.00 34.33
C ASN A 511 -11.11 1.16 35.46
N TRP A 512 -12.40 0.88 35.34
CA TRP A 512 -13.10 -0.03 36.28
C TRP A 512 -12.41 -1.40 36.33
N ALA A 513 -12.11 -1.99 35.20
CA ALA A 513 -11.45 -3.30 35.12
C ALA A 513 -10.07 -3.28 35.79
N LEU A 514 -9.27 -2.23 35.57
CA LEU A 514 -7.94 -2.09 36.17
C LEU A 514 -8.00 -1.87 37.69
N GLU A 515 -8.98 -1.10 38.19
CA GLU A 515 -9.14 -0.80 39.62
C GLU A 515 -9.64 -2.01 40.42
N HIS A 516 -10.53 -2.84 39.83
CA HIS A 516 -11.16 -3.96 40.53
C HIS A 516 -10.40 -5.28 40.38
N ASN A 517 -9.42 -5.35 39.48
CA ASN A 517 -8.60 -6.55 39.27
C ASN A 517 -7.13 -6.25 39.50
N LYS A 518 -6.70 -6.45 40.75
CA LYS A 518 -5.34 -6.15 41.16
C LYS A 518 -4.32 -7.00 40.39
N GLY A 519 -3.42 -6.33 39.68
CA GLY A 519 -2.39 -6.97 38.87
C GLY A 519 -2.81 -7.25 37.40
N LEU A 520 -4.01 -6.87 36.97
CA LEU A 520 -4.42 -6.93 35.58
C LEU A 520 -3.61 -5.94 34.73
N GLU A 521 -2.95 -6.45 33.69
CA GLU A 521 -2.22 -5.65 32.71
C GLU A 521 -2.91 -5.75 31.35
N LEU A 522 -3.21 -4.60 30.75
CA LEU A 522 -3.91 -4.50 29.47
C LEU A 522 -3.02 -3.78 28.44
N ALA A 523 -2.89 -4.38 27.26
CA ALA A 523 -2.20 -3.78 26.10
C ALA A 523 -3.19 -3.32 25.03
N GLU A 524 -2.83 -2.24 24.33
CA GLU A 524 -3.61 -1.73 23.18
C GLU A 524 -3.37 -2.54 21.90
N PHE A 525 -2.25 -3.25 21.84
CA PHE A 525 -1.85 -4.04 20.66
C PHE A 525 -1.49 -5.45 21.12
N GLY A 526 -1.84 -6.44 20.29
CA GLY A 526 -1.41 -7.81 20.51
C GLY A 526 0.12 -7.92 20.33
N THR A 527 0.78 -8.57 21.27
CA THR A 527 2.17 -9.01 21.11
C THR A 527 2.17 -10.22 20.16
N ASN A 528 2.77 -10.07 18.97
CA ASN A 528 3.01 -11.18 18.05
C ASN A 528 4.22 -12.00 18.47
#